data_47a132d2fa3a5c84dde2431a88f246b9
#
_entry.id   47a132d2fa3a5c84dde2431a88f246b9
#
_cell.length_a   1.000
_cell.length_b   1.000
_cell.length_c   1.000
_cell.angle_alpha   90.00
_cell.angle_beta   90.00
_cell.angle_gamma   90.00
#
_symmetry.space_group_name_H-M   'P 1'
#
loop_
_entity.id
_entity.type
_entity.pdbx_description
1 polymer ?
#
loop_
_entity_poly.entity_id
_entity_poly.type
_entity_poly.pdbx_seq_one_letter_code
_entity_poly.pdbx_strand_id
1 'polypeptide(L)'
;RLLFIFIKEVAEKHGVTDLARLNIDLISSDSYKKARIKHATIYVKNQVGLKNIFKLVSLSNTQYFEGVPRIPRTVLDAHREGLILGSACSEGEVFDAVVSQGVEAAVEVAKYYDFIEVMPPAIYAPLIAKEQVKDMEELQTIIKSLIEVGDRLGKPVLATGNVHYIEPEEEIYREIIVRSLG
;
A
#
# COMPACT_ATOMS: atom_id res chain seq x y z
N ARG A 1 -12.31 -8.92 -11.63
CA ARG A 1 -13.70 -8.41 -11.77
C ARG A 1 -14.41 -8.28 -10.41
N LEU A 2 -14.33 -9.29 -9.53
CA LEU A 2 -14.92 -9.25 -8.18
C LEU A 2 -14.26 -8.18 -7.27
N LEU A 3 -12.94 -8.06 -7.30
CA LEU A 3 -12.20 -7.06 -6.53
C LEU A 3 -12.58 -5.63 -6.94
N PHE A 4 -12.76 -5.38 -8.24
CA PHE A 4 -13.17 -4.07 -8.75
C PHE A 4 -14.60 -3.70 -8.33
N ILE A 5 -15.51 -4.67 -8.26
CA ILE A 5 -16.88 -4.48 -7.78
C ILE A 5 -16.88 -4.14 -6.29
N PHE A 6 -16.11 -4.88 -5.49
CA PHE A 6 -16.01 -4.64 -4.04
C PHE A 6 -15.40 -3.26 -3.71
N ILE A 7 -14.33 -2.88 -4.41
CA ILE A 7 -13.72 -1.54 -4.28
C ILE A 7 -14.73 -0.46 -4.70
N LYS A 8 -15.51 -0.69 -5.76
CA LYS A 8 -16.53 0.24 -6.22
C LYS A 8 -17.63 0.44 -5.17
N GLU A 9 -18.16 -0.64 -4.59
CA GLU A 9 -19.19 -0.57 -3.55
C GLU A 9 -18.70 0.15 -2.29
N VAL A 10 -17.47 -0.14 -1.85
CA VAL A 10 -16.86 0.56 -0.71
C VAL A 10 -16.61 2.03 -1.06
N ALA A 11 -16.14 2.31 -2.26
CA ALA A 11 -15.91 3.67 -2.74
C ALA A 11 -17.22 4.47 -2.79
N GLU A 12 -18.30 3.90 -3.32
CA GLU A 12 -19.63 4.53 -3.38
C GLU A 12 -20.19 4.79 -1.97
N LYS A 13 -20.05 3.84 -1.04
CA LYS A 13 -20.45 3.98 0.37
C LYS A 13 -19.73 5.13 1.07
N HIS A 14 -18.50 5.44 0.68
CA HIS A 14 -17.70 6.53 1.22
C HIS A 14 -17.68 7.79 0.34
N GLY A 15 -18.55 7.86 -0.68
CA GLY A 15 -18.70 9.03 -1.55
C GLY A 15 -17.50 9.25 -2.48
N VAL A 16 -16.80 8.17 -2.86
CA VAL A 16 -15.69 8.23 -3.83
C VAL A 16 -16.27 8.22 -5.24
N THR A 17 -16.09 9.31 -5.98
CA THR A 17 -16.63 9.47 -7.34
C THR A 17 -15.61 9.08 -8.44
N ASP A 18 -14.32 9.15 -8.16
CA ASP A 18 -13.23 8.86 -9.09
C ASP A 18 -12.29 7.78 -8.53
N LEU A 19 -12.16 6.64 -9.23
CA LEU A 19 -11.35 5.48 -8.83
C LEU A 19 -9.91 5.56 -9.35
N ALA A 20 -9.28 6.72 -9.30
CA ALA A 20 -7.86 6.79 -9.58
C ALA A 20 -7.05 6.26 -8.39
N ARG A 21 -6.19 5.27 -8.65
CA ARG A 21 -5.29 4.67 -7.66
C ARG A 21 -3.84 4.99 -8.00
N LEU A 22 -3.08 5.35 -7.01
CA LEU A 22 -1.63 5.51 -7.11
C LEU A 22 -0.95 4.70 -6.00
N ASN A 23 0.02 3.87 -6.36
CA ASN A 23 0.98 3.33 -5.42
C ASN A 23 2.15 4.31 -5.35
N ILE A 24 2.53 4.71 -4.14
CA ILE A 24 3.59 5.69 -3.91
C ILE A 24 4.66 5.14 -2.98
N ASP A 25 5.87 5.60 -3.19
CA ASP A 25 7.00 5.41 -2.28
C ASP A 25 7.00 6.55 -1.27
N LEU A 26 6.61 6.25 -0.04
CA LEU A 26 6.45 7.22 1.04
C LEU A 26 7.72 7.27 1.90
N ILE A 27 8.16 8.47 2.22
CA ILE A 27 9.29 8.72 3.11
C ILE A 27 8.79 9.43 4.36
N SER A 28 9.07 8.84 5.52
CA SER A 28 8.62 9.33 6.82
C SER A 28 9.58 10.32 7.50
N SER A 29 10.75 10.60 6.90
CA SER A 29 11.76 11.48 7.47
C SER A 29 12.11 12.66 6.57
N ASP A 30 12.60 13.76 7.16
CA ASP A 30 13.03 14.96 6.43
C ASP A 30 14.30 14.73 5.59
N SER A 31 15.10 13.71 5.93
CA SER A 31 16.28 13.31 5.17
C SER A 31 15.90 12.32 4.06
N TYR A 32 15.15 12.78 3.07
CA TYR A 32 14.57 11.94 2.02
C TYR A 32 15.60 11.15 1.19
N LYS A 33 16.85 11.59 1.10
CA LYS A 33 17.90 10.90 0.31
C LYS A 33 18.36 9.60 0.91
N LYS A 34 18.34 9.47 2.24
CA LYS A 34 18.81 8.28 2.98
C LYS A 34 17.67 7.54 3.68
N ALA A 35 16.44 8.03 3.58
CA ALA A 35 15.30 7.44 4.25
C ALA A 35 14.91 6.11 3.63
N ARG A 36 14.49 5.16 4.46
CA ARG A 36 13.90 3.90 4.02
C ARG A 36 12.55 4.20 3.36
N ILE A 37 12.38 3.70 2.16
CA ILE A 37 11.15 3.85 1.38
C ILE A 37 10.11 2.85 1.90
N LYS A 38 8.86 3.29 2.02
CA LYS A 38 7.72 2.45 2.34
C LYS A 38 6.60 2.67 1.32
N HIS A 39 5.94 1.59 0.94
CA HIS A 39 4.81 1.69 0.03
C HIS A 39 3.56 2.22 0.74
N ALA A 40 2.79 3.01 0.03
CA ALA A 40 1.44 3.42 0.41
C ALA A 40 0.53 3.39 -0.82
N THR A 41 -0.77 3.19 -0.60
CA THR A 41 -1.78 3.22 -1.65
C THR A 41 -2.63 4.47 -1.48
N ILE A 42 -2.87 5.20 -2.57
CA ILE A 42 -3.74 6.38 -2.57
C ILE A 42 -4.91 6.15 -3.50
N TYR A 43 -6.13 6.42 -3.01
CA TYR A 43 -7.33 6.55 -3.81
C TYR A 43 -7.78 7.99 -3.89
N VAL A 44 -8.30 8.38 -5.04
CA VAL A 44 -8.89 9.70 -5.25
C VAL A 44 -10.36 9.66 -4.85
N LYS A 45 -10.76 10.55 -3.96
CA LYS A 45 -12.13 10.67 -3.47
C LYS A 45 -13.01 11.61 -4.33
N ASN A 46 -12.39 12.67 -4.88
CA ASN A 46 -13.11 13.73 -5.61
C ASN A 46 -12.14 14.52 -6.51
N GLN A 47 -12.64 15.54 -7.21
CA GLN A 47 -11.85 16.38 -8.11
C GLN A 47 -10.70 17.14 -7.43
N VAL A 48 -10.83 17.48 -6.15
CA VAL A 48 -9.72 18.08 -5.37
C VAL A 48 -8.60 17.06 -5.20
N GLY A 49 -8.95 15.83 -4.81
CA GLY A 49 -8.00 14.73 -4.70
C GLY A 49 -7.34 14.39 -6.04
N LEU A 50 -8.09 14.41 -7.15
CA LEU A 50 -7.52 14.18 -8.49
C LEU A 50 -6.45 15.24 -8.83
N LYS A 51 -6.73 16.50 -8.54
CA LYS A 51 -5.75 17.59 -8.72
C LYS A 51 -4.52 17.41 -7.81
N ASN A 52 -4.75 16.98 -6.56
CA ASN A 52 -3.67 16.76 -5.61
C ASN A 52 -2.78 15.56 -6.00
N ILE A 53 -3.37 14.45 -6.47
CA ILE A 53 -2.56 13.30 -6.91
C ILE A 53 -1.68 13.65 -8.12
N PHE A 54 -2.16 14.44 -9.09
CA PHE A 54 -1.33 14.91 -10.21
C PHE A 54 -0.16 15.78 -9.74
N LYS A 55 -0.37 16.64 -8.73
CA LYS A 55 0.71 17.41 -8.12
C LYS A 55 1.74 16.50 -7.44
N LEU A 56 1.28 15.50 -6.66
CA LEU A 56 2.16 14.54 -6.00
C LEU A 56 2.99 13.76 -7.02
N VAL A 57 2.38 13.27 -8.10
CA VAL A 57 3.11 12.59 -9.19
C VAL A 57 4.17 13.52 -9.80
N SER A 58 3.82 14.78 -10.09
CA SER A 58 4.78 15.74 -10.64
C SER A 58 5.94 15.99 -9.67
N LEU A 59 5.66 16.25 -8.41
CA LEU A 59 6.68 16.49 -7.38
C LEU A 59 7.59 15.27 -7.18
N SER A 60 7.05 14.05 -7.18
CA SER A 60 7.84 12.83 -7.03
C SER A 60 8.82 12.60 -8.17
N ASN A 61 8.44 12.98 -9.38
CA ASN A 61 9.25 12.79 -10.59
C ASN A 61 10.21 13.96 -10.89
N THR A 62 10.06 15.10 -10.21
CA THR A 62 10.90 16.29 -10.41
C THR A 62 11.74 16.62 -9.19
N GLN A 63 11.08 16.98 -8.09
CA GLN A 63 11.74 17.51 -6.90
C GLN A 63 12.26 16.40 -5.96
N TYR A 64 11.54 15.28 -5.88
CA TYR A 64 11.83 14.19 -4.92
C TYR A 64 12.27 12.89 -5.59
N PHE A 65 12.73 12.97 -6.83
CA PHE A 65 13.29 11.82 -7.56
C PHE A 65 14.72 11.53 -7.05
N GLU A 66 14.93 10.28 -6.59
CA GLU A 66 16.25 9.80 -6.18
C GLU A 66 16.41 8.34 -6.63
N GLY A 67 16.67 8.15 -7.92
CA GLY A 67 16.65 6.83 -8.55
C GLY A 67 15.24 6.27 -8.80
N VAL A 68 14.32 6.53 -7.88
CA VAL A 68 12.87 6.25 -7.99
C VAL A 68 12.06 7.46 -7.53
N PRO A 69 10.84 7.65 -8.04
CA PRO A 69 9.93 8.69 -7.57
C PRO A 69 9.55 8.45 -6.10
N ARG A 70 9.66 9.47 -5.25
CA ARG A 70 9.35 9.40 -3.81
C ARG A 70 8.47 10.55 -3.37
N ILE A 71 7.74 10.37 -2.29
CA ILE A 71 6.93 11.43 -1.68
C ILE A 71 7.28 11.51 -0.19
N PRO A 72 7.83 12.63 0.30
CA PRO A 72 7.93 12.89 1.74
C PRO A 72 6.53 12.97 2.36
N ARG A 73 6.37 12.43 3.58
CA ARG A 73 5.09 12.45 4.30
C ARG A 73 4.54 13.87 4.46
N THR A 74 5.39 14.83 4.76
CA THR A 74 5.02 16.25 4.89
C THR A 74 4.44 16.83 3.59
N VAL A 75 4.94 16.38 2.44
CA VAL A 75 4.42 16.78 1.12
C VAL A 75 3.07 16.10 0.84
N LEU A 76 2.92 14.83 1.19
CA LEU A 76 1.64 14.13 1.12
C LEU A 76 0.60 14.81 2.00
N ASP A 77 0.94 15.15 3.24
CA ASP A 77 0.05 15.80 4.20
C ASP A 77 -0.44 17.16 3.69
N ALA A 78 0.44 17.95 3.05
CA ALA A 78 0.08 19.22 2.43
C ALA A 78 -0.89 19.08 1.23
N HIS A 79 -1.03 17.87 0.67
CA HIS A 79 -1.91 17.56 -0.46
C HIS A 79 -2.94 16.48 -0.12
N ARG A 80 -3.22 16.28 1.19
CA ARG A 80 -4.05 15.18 1.69
C ARG A 80 -5.54 15.30 1.33
N GLU A 81 -6.02 16.52 1.11
CA GLU A 81 -7.44 16.79 0.85
C GLU A 81 -7.94 16.02 -0.40
N GLY A 82 -9.07 15.34 -0.25
CA GLY A 82 -9.71 14.55 -1.31
C GLY A 82 -9.00 13.22 -1.62
N LEU A 83 -8.04 12.79 -0.79
CA LEU A 83 -7.32 11.53 -0.91
C LEU A 83 -7.70 10.57 0.22
N ILE A 84 -7.68 9.27 -0.07
CA ILE A 84 -7.81 8.17 0.89
C ILE A 84 -6.52 7.34 0.81
N LEU A 85 -5.91 7.07 1.96
CA LEU A 85 -4.61 6.43 2.06
C LEU A 85 -4.73 5.03 2.66
N GLY A 86 -4.16 4.04 1.99
CA GLY A 86 -4.07 2.66 2.43
C GLY A 86 -2.67 2.23 2.82
N SER A 87 -2.59 1.20 3.67
CA SER A 87 -1.33 0.68 4.22
C SER A 87 -0.46 -0.08 3.21
N ALA A 88 -0.97 -0.33 2.01
CA ALA A 88 -0.33 -1.07 0.92
C ALA A 88 0.06 -2.52 1.26
N CYS A 89 1.18 -2.99 0.72
CA CYS A 89 1.63 -4.38 0.71
C CYS A 89 2.65 -4.69 1.82
N SER A 90 3.40 -5.79 1.67
CA SER A 90 4.51 -6.17 2.56
C SER A 90 5.63 -5.13 2.68
N GLU A 91 5.76 -4.24 1.70
CA GLU A 91 6.71 -3.13 1.74
C GLU A 91 6.12 -1.88 2.44
N GLY A 92 4.89 -1.96 2.95
CA GLY A 92 4.23 -0.88 3.69
C GLY A 92 4.71 -0.76 5.13
N GLU A 93 4.49 0.41 5.74
CA GLU A 93 4.92 0.67 7.13
C GLU A 93 4.17 -0.17 8.17
N VAL A 94 2.87 -0.42 7.95
CA VAL A 94 2.05 -1.18 8.91
C VAL A 94 2.47 -2.64 8.93
N PHE A 95 2.73 -3.24 7.75
CA PHE A 95 3.24 -4.60 7.67
C PHE A 95 4.61 -4.73 8.35
N ASP A 96 5.53 -3.81 8.04
CA ASP A 96 6.87 -3.78 8.66
C ASP A 96 6.79 -3.64 10.20
N ALA A 97 5.88 -2.80 10.70
CA ALA A 97 5.67 -2.64 12.13
C ALA A 97 5.12 -3.91 12.80
N VAL A 98 4.15 -4.61 12.16
CA VAL A 98 3.65 -5.90 12.67
C VAL A 98 4.79 -6.91 12.80
N VAL A 99 5.60 -7.05 11.75
CA VAL A 99 6.69 -8.05 11.73
C VAL A 99 7.81 -7.70 12.69
N SER A 100 8.23 -6.43 12.75
CA SER A 100 9.42 -6.04 13.51
C SER A 100 9.15 -5.65 14.96
N GLN A 101 7.95 -5.17 15.30
CA GLN A 101 7.64 -4.58 16.59
C GLN A 101 6.32 -5.08 17.21
N GLY A 102 5.52 -5.83 16.44
CA GLY A 102 4.25 -6.39 16.89
C GLY A 102 3.05 -5.44 16.72
N VAL A 103 1.88 -5.93 17.16
CA VAL A 103 0.57 -5.29 16.91
C VAL A 103 0.47 -3.90 17.53
N GLU A 104 0.99 -3.70 18.74
CA GLU A 104 0.87 -2.41 19.44
C GLU A 104 1.56 -1.27 18.66
N ALA A 105 2.78 -1.50 18.19
CA ALA A 105 3.50 -0.54 17.38
C ALA A 105 2.80 -0.32 16.01
N ALA A 106 2.29 -1.39 15.42
CA ALA A 106 1.56 -1.31 14.16
C ALA A 106 0.26 -0.50 14.29
N VAL A 107 -0.44 -0.57 15.41
CA VAL A 107 -1.63 0.27 15.70
C VAL A 107 -1.26 1.76 15.68
N GLU A 108 -0.14 2.15 16.27
CA GLU A 108 0.30 3.55 16.25
C GLU A 108 0.64 4.04 14.83
N VAL A 109 1.36 3.23 14.06
CA VAL A 109 1.68 3.53 12.65
C VAL A 109 0.41 3.59 11.80
N ALA A 110 -0.52 2.67 12.02
CA ALA A 110 -1.75 2.54 11.25
C ALA A 110 -2.74 3.71 11.45
N LYS A 111 -2.57 4.53 12.49
CA LYS A 111 -3.37 5.76 12.68
C LYS A 111 -3.27 6.72 11.51
N TYR A 112 -2.14 6.72 10.80
CA TYR A 112 -1.89 7.58 9.65
C TYR A 112 -2.73 7.21 8.41
N TYR A 113 -3.09 5.95 8.26
CA TYR A 113 -3.80 5.39 7.12
C TYR A 113 -5.31 5.40 7.33
N ASP A 114 -6.09 5.48 6.26
CA ASP A 114 -7.56 5.46 6.33
C ASP A 114 -8.09 4.02 6.35
N PHE A 115 -7.36 3.08 5.76
CA PHE A 115 -7.70 1.66 5.73
C PHE A 115 -6.45 0.78 5.74
N ILE A 116 -6.62 -0.49 6.12
CA ILE A 116 -5.56 -1.49 6.12
C ILE A 116 -5.77 -2.43 4.94
N GLU A 117 -4.69 -2.76 4.23
CA GLU A 117 -4.70 -3.75 3.15
C GLU A 117 -4.15 -5.09 3.65
N VAL A 118 -4.82 -6.17 3.26
CA VAL A 118 -4.33 -7.54 3.40
C VAL A 118 -4.40 -8.23 2.04
N MET A 119 -3.49 -9.15 1.80
CA MET A 119 -3.41 -9.88 0.52
C MET A 119 -3.51 -11.39 0.78
N PRO A 120 -3.88 -12.20 -0.23
CA PRO A 120 -3.85 -13.65 -0.10
C PRO A 120 -2.44 -14.13 0.30
N PRO A 121 -2.33 -15.20 1.12
CA PRO A 121 -1.04 -15.73 1.56
C PRO A 121 -0.05 -16.01 0.43
N ALA A 122 -0.54 -16.45 -0.74
CA ALA A 122 0.28 -16.71 -1.91
C ALA A 122 1.08 -15.48 -2.39
N ILE A 123 0.55 -14.26 -2.22
CA ILE A 123 1.24 -13.02 -2.59
C ILE A 123 2.44 -12.74 -1.67
N TYR A 124 2.36 -13.19 -0.42
CA TYR A 124 3.44 -13.04 0.55
C TYR A 124 4.45 -14.21 0.55
N ALA A 125 4.17 -15.30 -0.18
CA ALA A 125 5.06 -16.48 -0.23
C ALA A 125 6.53 -16.15 -0.54
N PRO A 126 6.88 -15.16 -1.39
CA PRO A 126 8.25 -14.73 -1.60
C PRO A 126 8.99 -14.26 -0.33
N LEU A 127 8.28 -13.82 0.72
CA LEU A 127 8.90 -13.44 2.00
C LEU A 127 9.49 -14.64 2.73
N ILE A 128 8.83 -15.82 2.60
CA ILE A 128 9.34 -17.08 3.16
C ILE A 128 10.61 -17.51 2.39
N ALA A 129 10.59 -17.43 1.05
CA ALA A 129 11.74 -17.74 0.23
C ALA A 129 12.96 -16.82 0.50
N LYS A 130 12.72 -15.58 0.97
CA LYS A 130 13.75 -14.61 1.36
C LYS A 130 14.11 -14.68 2.85
N GLU A 131 13.61 -15.67 3.58
CA GLU A 131 13.82 -15.85 5.03
C GLU A 131 13.38 -14.63 5.88
N GLN A 132 12.49 -13.79 5.37
CA GLN A 132 11.92 -12.65 6.08
C GLN A 132 10.76 -13.05 6.98
N VAL A 133 10.12 -14.17 6.67
CA VAL A 133 9.08 -14.86 7.43
C VAL A 133 9.45 -16.33 7.45
N LYS A 134 9.34 -16.98 8.57
CA LYS A 134 9.81 -18.36 8.78
C LYS A 134 9.05 -19.37 7.93
N ASP A 135 7.72 -19.32 8.01
CA ASP A 135 6.84 -20.32 7.39
C ASP A 135 5.43 -19.74 7.14
N MET A 136 4.56 -20.59 6.60
CA MET A 136 3.18 -20.23 6.29
C MET A 136 2.34 -19.96 7.54
N GLU A 137 2.64 -20.58 8.66
CA GLU A 137 1.92 -20.39 9.93
C GLU A 137 2.20 -19.01 10.51
N GLU A 138 3.47 -18.59 10.51
CA GLU A 138 3.85 -17.23 10.90
C GLU A 138 3.24 -16.20 9.96
N LEU A 139 3.24 -16.45 8.65
CA LEU A 139 2.61 -15.57 7.68
C LEU A 139 1.11 -15.39 7.94
N GLN A 140 0.39 -16.47 8.23
CA GLN A 140 -1.03 -16.40 8.60
C GLN A 140 -1.24 -15.60 9.89
N THR A 141 -0.32 -15.73 10.85
CA THR A 141 -0.35 -14.96 12.10
C THR A 141 -0.16 -13.46 11.83
N ILE A 142 0.77 -13.09 10.95
CA ILE A 142 0.99 -11.70 10.51
C ILE A 142 -0.28 -11.14 9.85
N ILE A 143 -0.92 -11.90 8.96
CA ILE A 143 -2.17 -11.46 8.30
C ILE A 143 -3.29 -11.25 9.33
N LYS A 144 -3.44 -12.14 10.31
CA LYS A 144 -4.40 -11.97 11.41
C LYS A 144 -4.09 -10.72 12.23
N SER A 145 -2.82 -10.45 12.50
CA SER A 145 -2.38 -9.25 13.21
C SER A 145 -2.71 -7.96 12.44
N LEU A 146 -2.58 -7.96 11.11
CA LEU A 146 -3.00 -6.82 10.28
C LEU A 146 -4.52 -6.57 10.38
N ILE A 147 -5.32 -7.64 10.39
CA ILE A 147 -6.78 -7.54 10.58
C ILE A 147 -7.08 -6.96 11.96
N GLU A 148 -6.44 -7.49 13.00
CA GLU A 148 -6.57 -6.99 14.38
C GLU A 148 -6.23 -5.51 14.50
N VAL A 149 -5.18 -5.03 13.82
CA VAL A 149 -4.83 -3.59 13.77
C VAL A 149 -5.99 -2.75 13.22
N GLY A 150 -6.61 -3.20 12.13
CA GLY A 150 -7.79 -2.54 11.57
C GLY A 150 -8.97 -2.52 12.53
N ASP A 151 -9.28 -3.66 13.14
CA ASP A 151 -10.38 -3.82 14.09
C ASP A 151 -10.21 -2.91 15.32
N ARG A 152 -9.01 -2.88 15.90
CA ARG A 152 -8.70 -2.03 17.06
C ARG A 152 -8.86 -0.54 16.77
N LEU A 153 -8.61 -0.11 15.52
CA LEU A 153 -8.77 1.28 15.11
C LEU A 153 -10.15 1.59 14.52
N GLY A 154 -11.03 0.60 14.37
CA GLY A 154 -12.31 0.74 13.69
C GLY A 154 -12.15 1.15 12.21
N LYS A 155 -11.04 0.77 11.57
CA LYS A 155 -10.74 1.08 10.18
C LYS A 155 -11.10 -0.08 9.27
N PRO A 156 -11.54 0.18 8.01
CA PRO A 156 -11.78 -0.87 7.04
C PRO A 156 -10.51 -1.69 6.79
N VAL A 157 -10.67 -3.01 6.73
CA VAL A 157 -9.64 -3.93 6.27
C VAL A 157 -10.05 -4.44 4.90
N LEU A 158 -9.24 -4.16 3.88
CA LEU A 158 -9.53 -4.48 2.49
C LEU A 158 -8.64 -5.62 2.01
N ALA A 159 -9.25 -6.67 1.46
CA ALA A 159 -8.52 -7.73 0.77
C ALA A 159 -8.20 -7.26 -0.67
N THR A 160 -6.90 -7.18 -1.01
CA THR A 160 -6.42 -6.78 -2.34
C THR A 160 -5.58 -7.90 -2.96
N GLY A 161 -5.60 -8.01 -4.30
CA GLY A 161 -4.99 -9.15 -5.00
C GLY A 161 -3.58 -8.92 -5.53
N ASN A 162 -3.02 -7.70 -5.42
CA ASN A 162 -1.74 -7.33 -6.05
C ASN A 162 -1.67 -7.78 -7.54
N VAL A 163 -2.74 -7.50 -8.29
CA VAL A 163 -2.95 -7.98 -9.66
C VAL A 163 -1.97 -7.32 -10.62
N HIS A 164 -1.26 -8.12 -11.42
CA HIS A 164 -0.28 -7.67 -12.40
C HIS A 164 -0.60 -8.10 -13.84
N TYR A 165 -1.61 -8.92 -14.04
CA TYR A 165 -2.12 -9.36 -15.36
C TYR A 165 -3.63 -9.58 -15.29
N ILE A 166 -4.31 -9.62 -16.43
CA ILE A 166 -5.76 -9.71 -16.52
C ILE A 166 -6.20 -11.16 -16.72
N GLU A 167 -5.57 -11.85 -17.68
CA GLU A 167 -5.89 -13.23 -18.03
C GLU A 167 -4.83 -14.18 -17.42
N PRO A 168 -5.23 -15.38 -16.95
CA PRO A 168 -4.30 -16.34 -16.33
C PRO A 168 -3.11 -16.71 -17.22
N GLU A 169 -3.30 -16.75 -18.54
CA GLU A 169 -2.27 -17.08 -19.51
C GLU A 169 -1.15 -16.05 -19.60
N GLU A 170 -1.40 -14.83 -19.11
CA GLU A 170 -0.42 -13.73 -19.09
C GLU A 170 0.60 -13.87 -17.95
N GLU A 171 0.40 -14.81 -17.02
CA GLU A 171 1.31 -15.07 -15.89
C GLU A 171 2.75 -15.31 -16.37
N ILE A 172 2.91 -16.06 -17.47
CA ILE A 172 4.23 -16.36 -18.03
C ILE A 172 5.02 -15.10 -18.45
N TYR A 173 4.33 -14.09 -19.00
CA TYR A 173 4.96 -12.83 -19.40
C TYR A 173 5.47 -12.08 -18.19
N ARG A 174 4.68 -12.06 -17.10
CA ARG A 174 5.11 -11.48 -15.85
C ARG A 174 6.31 -12.20 -15.24
N GLU A 175 6.31 -13.52 -15.23
CA GLU A 175 7.46 -14.31 -14.74
C GLU A 175 8.74 -13.99 -15.51
N ILE A 176 8.67 -13.91 -16.83
CA ILE A 176 9.82 -13.57 -17.70
C ILE A 176 10.35 -12.17 -17.31
N ILE A 177 9.46 -11.18 -17.19
CA ILE A 177 9.86 -9.81 -16.81
C ILE A 177 10.51 -9.80 -15.42
N VAL A 178 9.90 -10.42 -14.42
CA VAL A 178 10.44 -10.45 -13.06
C VAL A 178 11.81 -11.12 -13.01
N ARG A 179 11.98 -12.25 -13.71
CA ARG A 179 13.28 -12.95 -13.78
C ARG A 179 14.36 -12.16 -14.55
N SER A 180 13.96 -11.30 -15.50
CA SER A 180 14.91 -10.45 -16.24
C SER A 180 15.41 -9.26 -15.44
N LEU A 181 14.70 -8.87 -14.38
CA LEU A 181 15.08 -7.76 -13.51
C LEU A 181 15.96 -8.17 -12.30
N GLY A 182 16.21 -9.48 -12.11
CA GLY A 182 17.06 -10.04 -11.06
C GLY A 182 16.26 -10.53 -9.89
#